data_9c2c3876d1db4fdc59fe1d65a38a3855
#
_entry.id   9c2c3876d1db4fdc59fe1d65a38a3855
#
_cell.length_a   1.000
_cell.length_b   1.000
_cell.length_c   1.000
_cell.angle_alpha   90.00
_cell.angle_beta   90.00
_cell.angle_gamma   90.00
#
_symmetry.space_group_name_H-M   'P 1'
#
loop_
_entity.id
_entity.type
_entity.pdbx_description
1 polymer ?
#
loop_
_entity_poly.entity_id
_entity_poly.type
_entity_poly.pdbx_seq_one_letter_code
_entity_poly.pdbx_strand_id
1 'polypeptide(L)'
;MSVAALFGLVYDYCRKNAYYQRLFQNLDRLDQKYLILETMKQPEFYEGELFAQVLYEANKSMTEQVNENRRQMKDFKDFIEMWVHQVKLPVASLLLLCHNHPENLDKKFVEQLRRINRYTEQVLYYTRAEHSEKDYLFQRCSLAQIVHKAAMKNKDDLLENKVEFQVSGCDHTVVTDMKWMEFILDQIINNSIKYRRETDAMIQISASAENGKTILSIKDNGIGIAESDLPRLFEKSFTGGNGRLLDRMEAKSTGMGLYIAKNMCDKLGHEIHVISEEGSYTQVNITFL
;
A
#
# COMPACT_ATOMS: atom_id res chain seq x y z
N MET A 1 -11.38 -39.05 -56.71
CA MET A 1 -10.65 -39.25 -55.41
C MET A 1 -10.92 -40.64 -54.91
N SER A 2 -9.89 -41.45 -54.58
CA SER A 2 -10.08 -42.81 -54.07
C SER A 2 -10.65 -42.75 -52.64
N VAL A 3 -11.50 -43.72 -52.26
CA VAL A 3 -12.09 -43.84 -50.90
C VAL A 3 -10.99 -43.85 -49.84
N ALA A 4 -9.82 -44.40 -50.12
CA ALA A 4 -8.66 -44.39 -49.24
C ALA A 4 -8.10 -42.97 -48.95
N ALA A 5 -8.10 -42.06 -49.94
CA ALA A 5 -7.64 -40.71 -49.77
C ALA A 5 -8.62 -39.91 -48.87
N LEU A 6 -9.92 -40.13 -49.02
CA LEU A 6 -10.95 -39.52 -48.17
C LEU A 6 -10.82 -39.98 -46.70
N PHE A 7 -10.58 -41.27 -46.52
CA PHE A 7 -10.38 -41.85 -45.18
C PHE A 7 -9.14 -41.28 -44.46
N GLY A 8 -8.03 -41.09 -45.21
CA GLY A 8 -6.82 -40.47 -44.71
C GLY A 8 -7.04 -39.01 -44.24
N LEU A 9 -7.77 -38.23 -45.03
CA LEU A 9 -8.10 -36.82 -44.69
C LEU A 9 -8.99 -36.73 -43.44
N VAL A 10 -10.00 -37.59 -43.33
CA VAL A 10 -10.90 -37.63 -42.18
C VAL A 10 -10.12 -38.03 -40.91
N TYR A 11 -9.27 -39.05 -41.02
CA TYR A 11 -8.42 -39.51 -39.91
C TYR A 11 -7.49 -38.39 -39.43
N ASP A 12 -6.78 -37.70 -40.34
CA ASP A 12 -5.89 -36.59 -39.98
C ASP A 12 -6.64 -35.43 -39.33
N TYR A 13 -7.81 -35.09 -39.87
CA TYR A 13 -8.69 -34.10 -39.28
C TYR A 13 -9.12 -34.44 -37.83
N CYS A 14 -9.61 -35.68 -37.64
CA CYS A 14 -10.04 -36.11 -36.30
C CYS A 14 -8.89 -36.12 -35.30
N ARG A 15 -7.69 -36.54 -35.69
CA ARG A 15 -6.49 -36.54 -34.86
C ARG A 15 -6.10 -35.15 -34.44
N LYS A 16 -6.01 -34.19 -35.39
CA LYS A 16 -5.68 -32.78 -35.14
C LYS A 16 -6.74 -32.12 -34.27
N ASN A 17 -8.00 -32.33 -34.57
CA ASN A 17 -9.11 -31.77 -33.78
C ASN A 17 -9.09 -32.27 -32.32
N ALA A 18 -8.86 -33.56 -32.09
CA ALA A 18 -8.77 -34.13 -30.76
C ALA A 18 -7.59 -33.57 -29.96
N TYR A 19 -6.45 -33.27 -30.61
CA TYR A 19 -5.31 -32.63 -30.00
C TYR A 19 -5.65 -31.20 -29.52
N TYR A 20 -6.19 -30.35 -30.40
CA TYR A 20 -6.53 -28.97 -30.09
C TYR A 20 -7.63 -28.87 -29.04
N GLN A 21 -8.66 -29.73 -29.11
CA GLN A 21 -9.72 -29.76 -28.08
C GLN A 21 -9.16 -30.06 -26.68
N ARG A 22 -8.21 -31.01 -26.57
CA ARG A 22 -7.53 -31.29 -25.29
C ARG A 22 -6.69 -30.11 -24.82
N LEU A 23 -6.00 -29.44 -25.73
CA LEU A 23 -5.20 -28.27 -25.42
C LEU A 23 -6.06 -27.14 -24.85
N PHE A 24 -7.22 -26.86 -25.45
CA PHE A 24 -8.17 -25.86 -24.94
C PHE A 24 -8.76 -26.26 -23.59
N GLN A 25 -9.13 -27.51 -23.41
CA GLN A 25 -9.63 -28.03 -22.13
C GLN A 25 -8.58 -27.89 -21.00
N ASN A 26 -7.32 -28.17 -21.30
CA ASN A 26 -6.23 -27.96 -20.34
C ASN A 26 -6.06 -26.47 -20.00
N LEU A 27 -6.07 -25.61 -21.03
CA LEU A 27 -5.97 -24.16 -20.87
C LEU A 27 -7.09 -23.62 -19.97
N ASP A 28 -8.33 -24.08 -20.14
CA ASP A 28 -9.49 -23.64 -19.35
C ASP A 28 -9.38 -24.04 -17.87
N ARG A 29 -8.76 -25.19 -17.58
CA ARG A 29 -8.59 -25.73 -16.23
C ARG A 29 -7.43 -25.08 -15.46
N LEU A 30 -6.50 -24.42 -16.14
CA LEU A 30 -5.35 -23.78 -15.50
C LEU A 30 -5.72 -22.42 -14.93
N ASP A 31 -5.45 -22.19 -13.66
CA ASP A 31 -5.52 -20.87 -13.04
C ASP A 31 -4.50 -19.93 -13.66
N GLN A 32 -3.30 -20.43 -13.93
CA GLN A 32 -2.20 -19.69 -14.55
C GLN A 32 -1.99 -20.19 -15.98
N LYS A 33 -2.54 -19.46 -16.95
CA LYS A 33 -2.59 -19.87 -18.38
C LYS A 33 -1.22 -20.07 -19.02
N TYR A 34 -0.17 -19.40 -18.54
CA TYR A 34 1.20 -19.57 -19.05
C TYR A 34 1.80 -20.95 -18.77
N LEU A 35 1.24 -21.71 -17.83
CA LEU A 35 1.67 -23.09 -17.54
C LEU A 35 1.17 -24.11 -18.57
N ILE A 36 0.48 -23.67 -19.62
CA ILE A 36 -0.05 -24.57 -20.66
C ILE A 36 1.02 -25.46 -21.28
N LEU A 37 2.24 -24.94 -21.45
CA LEU A 37 3.35 -25.69 -22.04
C LEU A 37 3.78 -26.90 -21.19
N GLU A 38 3.66 -26.82 -19.86
CA GLU A 38 4.00 -27.94 -18.96
C GLU A 38 2.96 -29.07 -19.03
N THR A 39 1.73 -28.74 -19.43
CA THR A 39 0.62 -29.71 -19.55
C THR A 39 0.37 -30.18 -20.96
N MET A 40 1.03 -29.56 -21.95
CA MET A 40 0.86 -29.87 -23.36
C MET A 40 1.61 -31.13 -23.72
N LYS A 41 0.90 -32.11 -24.33
CA LYS A 41 1.54 -33.27 -24.93
C LYS A 41 2.21 -32.85 -26.25
N GLN A 42 3.35 -33.45 -26.55
CA GLN A 42 4.00 -33.26 -27.85
C GLN A 42 3.07 -33.73 -28.97
N PRO A 43 2.83 -32.86 -29.97
CA PRO A 43 2.01 -33.23 -31.12
C PRO A 43 2.77 -34.18 -32.04
N GLU A 44 2.05 -35.14 -32.66
CA GLU A 44 2.60 -36.12 -33.58
C GLU A 44 2.39 -35.72 -35.07
N PHE A 45 2.24 -34.41 -35.32
CA PHE A 45 2.01 -33.87 -36.67
C PHE A 45 2.75 -32.52 -36.84
N TYR A 46 3.24 -32.30 -38.04
CA TYR A 46 4.18 -31.22 -38.35
C TYR A 46 3.70 -29.81 -37.94
N GLU A 47 2.46 -29.48 -38.29
CA GLU A 47 1.92 -28.13 -37.94
C GLU A 47 1.76 -27.94 -36.42
N GLY A 48 1.48 -29.06 -35.72
CA GLY A 48 1.44 -29.04 -34.24
C GLY A 48 2.82 -28.83 -33.62
N GLU A 49 3.87 -29.46 -34.19
CA GLU A 49 5.26 -29.28 -33.74
C GLU A 49 5.69 -27.81 -33.93
N LEU A 50 5.43 -27.22 -35.11
CA LEU A 50 5.71 -25.82 -35.39
C LEU A 50 4.96 -24.88 -34.41
N PHE A 51 3.70 -25.15 -34.17
CA PHE A 51 2.89 -24.37 -33.21
C PHE A 51 3.44 -24.48 -31.79
N ALA A 52 3.80 -25.69 -31.36
CA ALA A 52 4.40 -25.93 -30.06
C ALA A 52 5.74 -25.17 -29.90
N GLN A 53 6.56 -25.18 -30.96
CA GLN A 53 7.83 -24.47 -30.97
C GLN A 53 7.63 -22.95 -30.88
N VAL A 54 6.70 -22.38 -31.66
CA VAL A 54 6.38 -20.94 -31.59
C VAL A 54 5.87 -20.56 -30.21
N LEU A 55 4.98 -21.35 -29.61
CA LEU A 55 4.48 -21.11 -28.25
C LEU A 55 5.61 -21.17 -27.20
N TYR A 56 6.52 -22.15 -27.33
CA TYR A 56 7.67 -22.29 -26.44
C TYR A 56 8.57 -21.05 -26.49
N GLU A 57 8.97 -20.62 -27.70
CA GLU A 57 9.83 -19.43 -27.86
C GLU A 57 9.15 -18.17 -27.36
N ALA A 58 7.84 -17.99 -27.65
CA ALA A 58 7.07 -16.86 -27.15
C ALA A 58 7.01 -16.86 -25.61
N ASN A 59 6.70 -18.01 -25.00
CA ASN A 59 6.63 -18.13 -23.53
C ASN A 59 7.99 -17.92 -22.87
N LYS A 60 9.07 -18.47 -23.48
CA LYS A 60 10.44 -18.25 -23.02
C LYS A 60 10.79 -16.77 -23.01
N SER A 61 10.55 -16.07 -24.13
CA SER A 61 10.80 -14.63 -24.24
C SER A 61 9.99 -13.82 -23.22
N MET A 62 8.69 -14.15 -23.02
CA MET A 62 7.85 -13.50 -22.00
C MET A 62 8.39 -13.75 -20.59
N THR A 63 8.82 -14.98 -20.29
CA THR A 63 9.36 -15.33 -18.97
C THR A 63 10.67 -14.59 -18.69
N GLU A 64 11.56 -14.52 -19.69
CA GLU A 64 12.81 -13.75 -19.60
C GLU A 64 12.52 -12.25 -19.34
N GLN A 65 11.57 -11.66 -20.07
CA GLN A 65 11.17 -10.27 -19.89
C GLN A 65 10.55 -9.99 -18.51
N VAL A 66 9.69 -10.89 -18.02
CA VAL A 66 9.10 -10.79 -16.68
C VAL A 66 10.17 -10.89 -15.59
N ASN A 67 11.12 -11.82 -15.74
CA ASN A 67 12.22 -11.99 -14.79
C ASN A 67 13.15 -10.76 -14.78
N GLU A 68 13.45 -10.20 -15.94
CA GLU A 68 14.27 -8.98 -16.05
C GLU A 68 13.54 -7.79 -15.40
N ASN A 69 12.24 -7.60 -15.66
CA ASN A 69 11.44 -6.56 -15.02
C ASN A 69 11.41 -6.72 -13.49
N ARG A 70 11.27 -7.95 -12.99
CA ARG A 70 11.31 -8.24 -11.54
C ARG A 70 12.68 -7.90 -10.95
N ARG A 71 13.76 -8.21 -11.66
CA ARG A 71 15.12 -7.89 -11.22
C ARG A 71 15.34 -6.38 -11.14
N GLN A 72 14.99 -5.64 -12.20
CA GLN A 72 15.10 -4.17 -12.24
C GLN A 72 14.28 -3.52 -11.11
N MET A 73 13.08 -4.04 -10.84
CA MET A 73 12.23 -3.56 -9.76
C MET A 73 12.85 -3.80 -8.38
N LYS A 74 13.49 -4.97 -8.20
CA LYS A 74 14.23 -5.27 -6.97
C LYS A 74 15.43 -4.34 -6.80
N ASP A 75 16.25 -4.17 -7.84
CA ASP A 75 17.41 -3.29 -7.80
C ASP A 75 17.02 -1.84 -7.53
N PHE A 76 15.90 -1.39 -8.10
CA PHE A 76 15.33 -0.06 -7.80
C PHE A 76 14.88 0.08 -6.34
N LYS A 77 14.22 -0.95 -5.78
CA LYS A 77 13.84 -0.97 -4.36
C LYS A 77 15.06 -0.84 -3.47
N ASP A 78 16.08 -1.69 -3.69
CA ASP A 78 17.31 -1.71 -2.90
C ASP A 78 18.03 -0.36 -2.97
N PHE A 79 18.08 0.25 -4.16
CA PHE A 79 18.61 1.60 -4.35
C PHE A 79 17.83 2.66 -3.54
N ILE A 80 16.50 2.66 -3.60
CA ILE A 80 15.68 3.62 -2.85
C ILE A 80 15.85 3.45 -1.35
N GLU A 81 15.90 2.21 -0.83
CA GLU A 81 16.11 1.96 0.60
C GLU A 81 17.46 2.50 1.06
N MET A 82 18.53 2.24 0.29
CA MET A 82 19.86 2.77 0.57
C MET A 82 19.88 4.30 0.52
N TRP A 83 19.29 4.90 -0.52
CA TRP A 83 19.23 6.36 -0.68
C TRP A 83 18.49 7.04 0.46
N VAL A 84 17.33 6.52 0.85
CA VAL A 84 16.56 7.02 1.99
C VAL A 84 17.40 6.96 3.28
N HIS A 85 18.12 5.87 3.49
CA HIS A 85 19.00 5.74 4.67
C HIS A 85 20.11 6.81 4.67
N GLN A 86 20.72 7.07 3.52
CA GLN A 86 21.75 8.11 3.38
C GLN A 86 21.20 9.52 3.58
N VAL A 87 19.96 9.82 3.16
CA VAL A 87 19.32 11.13 3.40
C VAL A 87 18.91 11.31 4.86
N LYS A 88 18.44 10.24 5.53
CA LYS A 88 18.04 10.31 6.95
C LYS A 88 19.18 10.69 7.88
N LEU A 89 20.41 10.24 7.61
CA LEU A 89 21.57 10.52 8.45
C LEU A 89 21.87 12.02 8.59
N PRO A 90 22.08 12.80 7.50
CA PRO A 90 22.31 14.23 7.59
C PRO A 90 21.10 15.00 8.13
N VAL A 91 19.86 14.57 7.80
CA VAL A 91 18.64 15.18 8.35
C VAL A 91 18.57 15.00 9.87
N ALA A 92 18.85 13.80 10.37
CA ALA A 92 18.91 13.54 11.82
C ALA A 92 20.00 14.36 12.51
N SER A 93 21.19 14.50 11.87
CA SER A 93 22.27 15.33 12.39
C SER A 93 21.88 16.80 12.46
N LEU A 94 21.21 17.33 11.42
CA LEU A 94 20.70 18.70 11.41
C LEU A 94 19.61 18.91 12.47
N LEU A 95 18.66 17.99 12.63
CA LEU A 95 17.66 18.08 13.69
C LEU A 95 18.27 18.06 15.10
N LEU A 96 19.30 17.25 15.32
CA LEU A 96 20.04 17.22 16.59
C LEU A 96 20.79 18.53 16.85
N LEU A 97 21.43 19.12 15.82
CA LEU A 97 22.05 20.44 15.95
C LEU A 97 21.03 21.53 16.25
N CYS A 98 19.85 21.47 15.64
CA CYS A 98 18.73 22.38 15.94
C CYS A 98 18.26 22.23 17.40
N HIS A 99 18.17 21.00 17.89
CA HIS A 99 17.76 20.74 19.28
C HIS A 99 18.77 21.27 20.29
N ASN A 100 20.06 21.14 20.00
CA ASN A 100 21.15 21.57 20.89
C ASN A 100 21.38 23.10 20.88
N HIS A 101 20.94 23.80 19.85
CA HIS A 101 21.13 25.27 19.68
C HIS A 101 19.84 25.99 19.32
N PRO A 102 18.78 25.92 20.18
CA PRO A 102 17.45 26.46 19.84
C PRO A 102 17.41 27.99 19.70
N GLU A 103 18.37 28.71 20.29
CA GLU A 103 18.40 30.19 20.40
C GLU A 103 18.67 30.91 19.07
N ASN A 104 19.22 30.21 18.05
CA ASN A 104 19.65 30.80 16.80
C ASN A 104 18.92 30.28 15.56
N LEU A 105 17.83 29.52 15.74
CA LEU A 105 17.18 28.84 14.63
C LEU A 105 15.77 29.34 14.35
N ASP A 106 15.50 29.65 13.10
CA ASP A 106 14.15 29.92 12.63
C ASP A 106 13.29 28.62 12.75
N LYS A 107 12.14 28.73 13.45
CA LYS A 107 11.18 27.61 13.59
C LYS A 107 10.80 27.00 12.24
N LYS A 108 10.71 27.83 11.20
CA LYS A 108 10.45 27.37 9.82
C LYS A 108 11.53 26.43 9.28
N PHE A 109 12.78 26.63 9.66
CA PHE A 109 13.87 25.76 9.24
C PHE A 109 13.75 24.35 9.86
N VAL A 110 13.47 24.28 11.15
CA VAL A 110 13.23 23.01 11.86
C VAL A 110 12.03 22.27 11.28
N GLU A 111 10.95 22.98 10.97
CA GLU A 111 9.77 22.43 10.33
C GLU A 111 10.07 21.83 8.96
N GLN A 112 10.87 22.52 8.12
CA GLN A 112 11.27 21.97 6.81
C GLN A 112 12.13 20.69 6.96
N LEU A 113 13.02 20.62 7.94
CA LEU A 113 13.79 19.39 8.21
C LEU A 113 12.90 18.23 8.64
N ARG A 114 11.93 18.48 9.54
CA ARG A 114 10.93 17.46 9.93
C ARG A 114 10.12 16.99 8.72
N ARG A 115 9.78 17.91 7.83
CA ARG A 115 9.07 17.61 6.58
C ARG A 115 9.88 16.74 5.63
N ILE A 116 11.17 17.02 5.45
CA ILE A 116 12.07 16.17 4.66
C ILE A 116 12.13 14.76 5.28
N ASN A 117 12.26 14.66 6.60
CA ASN A 117 12.27 13.36 7.28
C ASN A 117 10.97 12.58 7.04
N ARG A 118 9.81 13.22 7.15
CA ARG A 118 8.51 12.59 6.85
C ARG A 118 8.42 12.09 5.40
N TYR A 119 8.90 12.86 4.42
CA TYR A 119 8.90 12.46 3.02
C TYR A 119 9.83 11.27 2.76
N THR A 120 11.00 11.22 3.37
CA THR A 120 11.90 10.07 3.24
C THR A 120 11.29 8.81 3.85
N GLU A 121 10.56 8.92 4.97
CA GLU A 121 9.81 7.80 5.54
C GLU A 121 8.69 7.33 4.61
N GLN A 122 7.92 8.26 4.03
CA GLN A 122 6.85 7.91 3.07
C GLN A 122 7.42 7.16 1.86
N VAL A 123 8.54 7.60 1.29
CA VAL A 123 9.19 6.91 0.16
C VAL A 123 9.62 5.50 0.56
N LEU A 124 10.24 5.33 1.73
CA LEU A 124 10.65 4.03 2.22
C LEU A 124 9.47 3.07 2.38
N TYR A 125 8.42 3.51 3.07
CA TYR A 125 7.24 2.67 3.28
C TYR A 125 6.46 2.41 1.99
N TYR A 126 6.39 3.40 1.08
CA TYR A 126 5.81 3.20 -0.25
C TYR A 126 6.54 2.09 -1.03
N THR A 127 7.87 2.16 -1.08
CA THR A 127 8.69 1.17 -1.78
C THR A 127 8.51 -0.23 -1.18
N ARG A 128 8.43 -0.33 0.15
CA ARG A 128 8.16 -1.59 0.84
C ARG A 128 6.72 -2.07 0.59
N ALA A 129 5.75 -1.18 0.62
CA ALA A 129 4.36 -1.53 0.37
C ALA A 129 4.09 -2.01 -1.06
N GLU A 130 4.74 -1.47 -2.07
CA GLU A 130 4.56 -1.89 -3.47
C GLU A 130 5.22 -3.24 -3.79
N HIS A 131 6.38 -3.54 -3.18
CA HIS A 131 7.28 -4.59 -3.67
C HIS A 131 7.59 -5.73 -2.70
N SER A 132 7.11 -5.69 -1.45
CA SER A 132 7.44 -6.71 -0.45
C SER A 132 6.27 -7.66 -0.20
N GLU A 133 6.35 -8.87 -0.76
CA GLU A 133 5.43 -9.96 -0.40
C GLU A 133 5.82 -10.71 0.89
N LYS A 134 7.00 -10.42 1.50
CA LYS A 134 7.57 -11.26 2.57
C LYS A 134 8.17 -10.51 3.78
N ASP A 135 8.09 -9.18 3.83
CA ASP A 135 8.77 -8.40 4.89
C ASP A 135 7.86 -8.07 6.10
N TYR A 136 6.72 -8.77 6.27
CA TYR A 136 5.82 -8.54 7.40
C TYR A 136 6.16 -9.45 8.56
N LEU A 137 6.31 -8.88 9.74
CA LEU A 137 6.48 -9.63 10.97
C LEU A 137 5.16 -9.66 11.76
N PHE A 138 4.29 -10.61 11.41
CA PHE A 138 3.05 -10.81 12.14
C PHE A 138 3.32 -11.31 13.55
N GLN A 139 2.83 -10.56 14.55
CA GLN A 139 2.93 -10.92 15.95
C GLN A 139 1.69 -10.43 16.72
N ARG A 140 1.49 -10.97 17.90
CA ARG A 140 0.47 -10.45 18.83
C ARG A 140 0.93 -9.12 19.39
N CYS A 141 0.23 -8.04 19.06
CA CYS A 141 0.54 -6.67 19.45
C CYS A 141 -0.56 -6.10 20.33
N SER A 142 -0.18 -5.40 21.40
CA SER A 142 -1.11 -4.58 22.19
C SER A 142 -1.47 -3.30 21.42
N LEU A 143 -2.76 -3.04 21.21
CA LEU A 143 -3.22 -1.80 20.59
C LEU A 143 -2.82 -0.58 21.42
N ALA A 144 -2.88 -0.67 22.75
CA ALA A 144 -2.43 0.40 23.63
C ALA A 144 -0.96 0.78 23.40
N GLN A 145 -0.07 -0.21 23.16
CA GLN A 145 1.33 0.07 22.86
C GLN A 145 1.51 0.73 21.48
N ILE A 146 0.80 0.27 20.46
CA ILE A 146 0.86 0.84 19.11
C ILE A 146 0.38 2.30 19.14
N VAL A 147 -0.77 2.56 19.77
CA VAL A 147 -1.35 3.91 19.91
C VAL A 147 -0.42 4.81 20.71
N HIS A 148 0.14 4.31 21.83
CA HIS A 148 1.09 5.08 22.64
C HIS A 148 2.33 5.51 21.82
N LYS A 149 2.93 4.60 21.06
CA LYS A 149 4.10 4.93 20.22
C LYS A 149 3.76 5.95 19.14
N ALA A 150 2.62 5.82 18.46
CA ALA A 150 2.17 6.77 17.48
C ALA A 150 1.89 8.16 18.10
N ALA A 151 1.28 8.20 19.27
CA ALA A 151 1.06 9.45 20.03
C ALA A 151 2.37 10.12 20.44
N MET A 152 3.33 9.34 20.95
CA MET A 152 4.65 9.87 21.35
C MET A 152 5.44 10.40 20.17
N LYS A 153 5.36 9.75 19.01
CA LYS A 153 6.01 10.22 17.77
C LYS A 153 5.46 11.58 17.32
N ASN A 154 4.16 11.82 17.53
CA ASN A 154 3.48 13.05 17.13
C ASN A 154 3.32 14.07 18.28
N LYS A 155 3.95 13.83 19.45
CA LYS A 155 3.75 14.63 20.67
C LYS A 155 4.01 16.12 20.44
N ASP A 156 5.12 16.47 19.81
CA ASP A 156 5.50 17.87 19.60
C ASP A 156 4.49 18.56 18.70
N ASP A 157 4.08 17.91 17.60
CA ASP A 157 3.09 18.45 16.65
C ASP A 157 1.70 18.61 17.32
N LEU A 158 1.29 17.68 18.19
CA LEU A 158 0.05 17.76 18.97
C LEU A 158 0.08 18.95 19.95
N LEU A 159 1.18 19.12 20.69
CA LEU A 159 1.33 20.21 21.65
C LEU A 159 1.44 21.58 20.97
N GLU A 160 2.23 21.70 19.90
CA GLU A 160 2.40 22.95 19.15
C GLU A 160 1.10 23.42 18.53
N ASN A 161 0.26 22.48 18.06
CA ASN A 161 -1.03 22.77 17.46
C ASN A 161 -2.20 22.75 18.46
N LYS A 162 -1.93 22.60 19.77
CA LYS A 162 -2.92 22.57 20.86
C LYS A 162 -4.06 21.57 20.60
N VAL A 163 -3.72 20.39 20.08
CA VAL A 163 -4.69 19.31 19.82
C VAL A 163 -4.86 18.47 21.07
N GLU A 164 -6.08 18.37 21.57
CA GLU A 164 -6.43 17.45 22.65
C GLU A 164 -6.39 16.01 22.12
N PHE A 165 -5.71 15.12 22.84
CA PHE A 165 -5.56 13.72 22.42
C PHE A 165 -6.11 12.78 23.48
N GLN A 166 -7.19 12.07 23.15
CA GLN A 166 -7.88 11.16 24.04
C GLN A 166 -7.77 9.72 23.57
N VAL A 167 -7.53 8.78 24.49
CA VAL A 167 -7.45 7.34 24.20
C VAL A 167 -8.35 6.57 25.14
N SER A 168 -9.18 5.67 24.62
CA SER A 168 -10.09 4.82 25.40
C SER A 168 -10.22 3.42 24.80
N GLY A 169 -10.45 2.41 25.64
CA GLY A 169 -10.79 1.04 25.22
C GLY A 169 -9.72 0.32 24.40
N CYS A 170 -8.43 0.71 24.46
CA CYS A 170 -7.36 0.11 23.66
C CYS A 170 -6.71 -1.13 24.30
N ASP A 171 -7.33 -1.76 25.29
CA ASP A 171 -6.78 -2.94 26.00
C ASP A 171 -6.94 -4.24 25.21
N HIS A 172 -6.93 -4.16 23.89
CA HIS A 172 -7.07 -5.31 22.99
C HIS A 172 -5.71 -5.73 22.42
N THR A 173 -5.60 -7.03 22.14
CA THR A 173 -4.45 -7.62 21.44
C THR A 173 -4.88 -8.05 20.05
N VAL A 174 -4.13 -7.65 19.03
CA VAL A 174 -4.37 -7.96 17.61
C VAL A 174 -3.15 -8.64 17.01
N VAL A 175 -3.34 -9.39 15.92
CA VAL A 175 -2.23 -9.98 15.15
C VAL A 175 -1.92 -9.04 13.99
N THR A 176 -0.74 -8.42 14.02
CA THR A 176 -0.33 -7.43 13.02
C THR A 176 1.17 -7.21 13.03
N ASP A 177 1.70 -6.39 12.12
CA ASP A 177 3.06 -5.86 12.21
C ASP A 177 3.03 -4.51 12.93
N MET A 178 3.72 -4.44 14.08
CA MET A 178 3.75 -3.25 14.93
C MET A 178 4.29 -2.02 14.20
N LYS A 179 5.40 -2.16 13.45
CA LYS A 179 6.05 -1.03 12.76
C LYS A 179 5.19 -0.46 11.64
N TRP A 180 4.48 -1.33 10.93
CA TRP A 180 3.57 -0.91 9.87
C TRP A 180 2.35 -0.23 10.44
N MET A 181 1.79 -0.75 11.54
CA MET A 181 0.68 -0.10 12.23
C MET A 181 1.07 1.25 12.83
N GLU A 182 2.26 1.38 13.42
CA GLU A 182 2.79 2.67 13.89
C GLU A 182 2.82 3.70 12.75
N PHE A 183 3.28 3.30 11.55
CA PHE A 183 3.31 4.18 10.39
C PHE A 183 1.90 4.54 9.90
N ILE A 184 0.97 3.56 9.82
CA ILE A 184 -0.43 3.80 9.42
C ILE A 184 -1.07 4.83 10.36
N LEU A 185 -0.94 4.65 11.68
CA LEU A 185 -1.48 5.59 12.66
C LEU A 185 -0.82 6.96 12.56
N ASP A 186 0.50 7.01 12.34
CA ASP A 186 1.24 8.25 12.10
C ASP A 186 0.66 9.05 10.91
N GLN A 187 0.36 8.38 9.79
CA GLN A 187 -0.26 9.05 8.64
C GLN A 187 -1.66 9.60 8.95
N ILE A 188 -2.47 8.85 9.71
CA ILE A 188 -3.83 9.26 10.09
C ILE A 188 -3.76 10.43 11.08
N ILE A 189 -2.94 10.34 12.14
CA ILE A 189 -2.78 11.40 13.15
C ILE A 189 -2.25 12.68 12.50
N ASN A 190 -1.24 12.58 11.62
CA ASN A 190 -0.72 13.75 10.90
C ASN A 190 -1.79 14.42 10.02
N ASN A 191 -2.67 13.64 9.39
CA ASN A 191 -3.80 14.20 8.65
C ASN A 191 -4.77 14.91 9.59
N SER A 192 -5.12 14.31 10.72
CA SER A 192 -6.02 14.94 11.73
C SER A 192 -5.43 16.23 12.29
N ILE A 193 -4.11 16.30 12.54
CA ILE A 193 -3.43 17.54 12.96
C ILE A 193 -3.47 18.58 11.83
N LYS A 194 -3.21 18.17 10.60
CA LYS A 194 -3.14 19.05 9.43
C LYS A 194 -4.50 19.69 9.12
N TYR A 195 -5.56 18.91 9.18
CA TYR A 195 -6.93 19.32 8.83
C TYR A 195 -7.79 19.66 10.06
N ARG A 196 -7.13 19.96 11.18
CA ARG A 196 -7.81 20.38 12.42
C ARG A 196 -8.55 21.70 12.25
N ARG A 197 -9.52 21.94 13.13
CA ARG A 197 -10.10 23.28 13.32
C ARG A 197 -9.13 24.18 14.11
N GLU A 198 -9.34 25.48 14.05
CA GLU A 198 -8.46 26.46 14.69
C GLU A 198 -8.57 26.46 16.22
N THR A 199 -9.77 26.19 16.75
CA THR A 199 -10.05 26.14 18.19
C THR A 199 -10.58 24.77 18.59
N ASP A 200 -10.28 24.35 19.81
CA ASP A 200 -10.78 23.10 20.42
C ASP A 200 -10.56 21.85 19.54
N ALA A 201 -9.41 21.82 18.89
CA ALA A 201 -9.02 20.66 18.06
C ALA A 201 -8.83 19.43 18.95
N MET A 202 -9.46 18.31 18.56
CA MET A 202 -9.44 17.07 19.32
C MET A 202 -9.26 15.87 18.41
N ILE A 203 -8.46 14.90 18.85
CA ILE A 203 -8.33 13.57 18.26
C ILE A 203 -8.67 12.55 19.34
N GLN A 204 -9.62 11.69 19.03
CA GLN A 204 -10.06 10.61 19.90
C GLN A 204 -9.74 9.27 19.27
N ILE A 205 -9.01 8.41 19.98
CA ILE A 205 -8.73 7.04 19.58
C ILE A 205 -9.46 6.10 20.52
N SER A 206 -10.23 5.19 19.95
CA SER A 206 -10.95 4.18 20.72
C SER A 206 -10.89 2.82 20.02
N ALA A 207 -10.94 1.74 20.79
CA ALA A 207 -11.07 0.39 20.24
C ALA A 207 -12.26 -0.31 20.82
N SER A 208 -12.95 -1.11 19.99
CA SER A 208 -14.07 -1.97 20.38
C SER A 208 -13.90 -3.36 19.76
N ALA A 209 -14.49 -4.36 20.40
CA ALA A 209 -14.56 -5.71 19.85
C ALA A 209 -16.02 -6.01 19.46
N GLU A 210 -16.26 -6.25 18.17
CA GLU A 210 -17.58 -6.55 17.62
C GLU A 210 -17.51 -7.79 16.74
N ASN A 211 -18.40 -8.75 16.94
CA ASN A 211 -18.51 -9.98 16.13
C ASN A 211 -17.16 -10.75 15.96
N GLY A 212 -16.30 -10.75 16.99
CA GLY A 212 -15.00 -11.40 16.95
C GLY A 212 -13.91 -10.63 16.23
N LYS A 213 -14.19 -9.43 15.70
CA LYS A 213 -13.25 -8.51 15.09
C LYS A 213 -12.94 -7.36 16.05
N THR A 214 -11.73 -6.86 16.03
CA THR A 214 -11.34 -5.65 16.77
C THR A 214 -11.33 -4.46 15.81
N ILE A 215 -12.02 -3.39 16.19
CA ILE A 215 -12.08 -2.15 15.42
C ILE A 215 -11.35 -1.05 16.18
N LEU A 216 -10.35 -0.46 15.58
CA LEU A 216 -9.66 0.73 16.07
C LEU A 216 -10.19 1.94 15.31
N SER A 217 -10.78 2.88 16.04
CA SER A 217 -11.39 4.12 15.51
C SER A 217 -10.53 5.33 15.89
N ILE A 218 -10.14 6.12 14.91
CA ILE A 218 -9.44 7.40 15.08
C ILE A 218 -10.38 8.48 14.55
N LYS A 219 -10.90 9.32 15.45
CA LYS A 219 -11.85 10.38 15.12
C LYS A 219 -11.28 11.74 15.48
N ASP A 220 -11.29 12.66 14.54
CA ASP A 220 -11.00 14.07 14.75
C ASP A 220 -12.25 14.92 14.57
N ASN A 221 -12.25 16.08 15.20
CA ASN A 221 -13.31 17.09 15.05
C ASN A 221 -12.89 18.20 14.05
N GLY A 222 -12.05 17.88 13.06
CA GLY A 222 -11.51 18.81 12.08
C GLY A 222 -12.51 19.34 11.07
N ILE A 223 -12.00 19.81 9.93
CA ILE A 223 -12.82 20.40 8.86
C ILE A 223 -13.65 19.38 8.08
N GLY A 224 -13.48 18.09 8.35
CA GLY A 224 -14.15 17.01 7.62
C GLY A 224 -13.77 16.92 6.15
N ILE A 225 -14.45 16.04 5.43
CA ILE A 225 -14.19 15.72 4.02
C ILE A 225 -15.50 15.79 3.26
N ALA A 226 -15.51 16.46 2.11
CA ALA A 226 -16.66 16.52 1.23
C ALA A 226 -17.06 15.10 0.74
N GLU A 227 -18.36 14.82 0.68
CA GLU A 227 -18.88 13.52 0.26
C GLU A 227 -18.35 13.08 -1.12
N SER A 228 -18.18 14.04 -2.05
CA SER A 228 -17.61 13.81 -3.38
C SER A 228 -16.16 13.33 -3.38
N ASP A 229 -15.39 13.63 -2.32
CA ASP A 229 -13.98 13.29 -2.19
C ASP A 229 -13.77 11.94 -1.49
N LEU A 230 -14.75 11.45 -0.70
CA LEU A 230 -14.66 10.20 0.07
C LEU A 230 -14.27 8.97 -0.77
N PRO A 231 -14.87 8.71 -1.95
CA PRO A 231 -14.52 7.54 -2.75
C PRO A 231 -13.07 7.54 -3.25
N ARG A 232 -12.45 8.72 -3.32
CA ARG A 232 -11.13 8.94 -3.91
C ARG A 232 -10.01 9.12 -2.90
N LEU A 233 -10.32 9.12 -1.61
CA LEU A 233 -9.34 9.39 -0.54
C LEU A 233 -8.11 8.49 -0.55
N PHE A 234 -8.29 7.26 -1.02
CA PHE A 234 -7.24 6.27 -1.10
C PHE A 234 -6.58 6.17 -2.49
N GLU A 235 -6.95 7.06 -3.45
CA GLU A 235 -6.27 7.13 -4.73
C GLU A 235 -4.87 7.75 -4.58
N LYS A 236 -3.92 7.24 -5.38
CA LYS A 236 -2.54 7.75 -5.39
C LYS A 236 -2.49 9.23 -5.78
N SER A 237 -1.79 10.02 -4.96
CA SER A 237 -1.62 11.47 -5.17
C SER A 237 -2.92 12.29 -5.16
N PHE A 238 -4.00 11.74 -4.61
CA PHE A 238 -5.24 12.48 -4.46
C PHE A 238 -5.14 13.48 -3.31
N THR A 239 -5.44 14.75 -3.60
CA THR A 239 -5.58 15.82 -2.61
C THR A 239 -6.95 16.43 -2.82
N GLY A 240 -7.89 16.24 -1.90
CA GLY A 240 -9.26 16.75 -1.98
C GLY A 240 -9.33 18.28 -2.07
N GLY A 241 -10.54 18.81 -2.19
CA GLY A 241 -10.79 20.26 -2.27
C GLY A 241 -10.13 21.04 -1.12
N ASN A 242 -10.24 20.54 0.11
CA ASN A 242 -9.62 21.11 1.30
C ASN A 242 -8.09 21.08 1.27
N GLY A 243 -7.48 20.03 0.71
CA GLY A 243 -6.03 19.93 0.52
C GLY A 243 -5.50 21.03 -0.41
N ARG A 244 -6.19 21.29 -1.52
CA ARG A 244 -5.79 22.33 -2.49
C ARG A 244 -5.93 23.75 -1.94
N LEU A 245 -6.88 23.99 -1.04
CA LEU A 245 -7.04 25.30 -0.37
C LEU A 245 -5.91 25.55 0.63
N LEU A 246 -5.57 24.56 1.47
CA LEU A 246 -4.48 24.65 2.43
C LEU A 246 -3.10 24.65 1.74
N ASP A 247 -2.93 23.95 0.61
CA ASP A 247 -1.70 23.95 -0.19
C ASP A 247 -1.34 25.33 -0.76
N ARG A 248 -2.33 26.21 -0.92
CA ARG A 248 -2.10 27.61 -1.32
C ARG A 248 -1.54 28.46 -0.16
N MET A 249 -1.74 28.02 1.07
CA MET A 249 -1.37 28.81 2.23
C MET A 249 -0.03 28.40 2.89
N GLU A 250 0.31 27.11 3.04
CA GLU A 250 1.55 26.75 3.77
C GLU A 250 2.18 25.37 3.50
N ALA A 251 1.52 24.34 2.97
CA ALA A 251 2.14 23.02 2.83
C ALA A 251 1.52 22.13 1.76
N LYS A 252 2.23 21.90 0.66
CA LYS A 252 1.81 20.93 -0.38
C LYS A 252 1.61 19.54 0.21
N SER A 253 0.36 19.02 0.13
CA SER A 253 0.06 17.62 0.38
C SER A 253 0.57 16.75 -0.75
N THR A 254 1.22 15.64 -0.43
CA THR A 254 1.66 14.67 -1.45
C THR A 254 0.51 13.79 -1.95
N GLY A 255 -0.60 13.70 -1.20
CA GLY A 255 -1.68 12.74 -1.46
C GLY A 255 -1.26 11.27 -1.33
N MET A 256 -0.10 11.00 -0.73
CA MET A 256 0.46 9.65 -0.63
C MET A 256 0.14 8.96 0.71
N GLY A 257 -0.10 9.73 1.78
CA GLY A 257 -0.20 9.17 3.14
C GLY A 257 -1.31 8.14 3.29
N LEU A 258 -2.55 8.49 2.94
CA LEU A 258 -3.70 7.57 3.04
C LEU A 258 -3.63 6.44 2.00
N TYR A 259 -3.11 6.70 0.81
CA TYR A 259 -2.84 5.67 -0.19
C TYR A 259 -1.90 4.59 0.35
N ILE A 260 -0.76 4.98 0.95
CA ILE A 260 0.19 4.04 1.54
C ILE A 260 -0.45 3.31 2.72
N ALA A 261 -1.18 4.03 3.59
CA ALA A 261 -1.88 3.43 4.73
C ALA A 261 -2.89 2.35 4.28
N LYS A 262 -3.66 2.62 3.22
CA LYS A 262 -4.60 1.64 2.65
C LYS A 262 -3.87 0.40 2.12
N ASN A 263 -2.85 0.59 1.29
CA ASN A 263 -2.07 -0.53 0.74
C ASN A 263 -1.43 -1.39 1.84
N MET A 264 -0.96 -0.76 2.92
CA MET A 264 -0.39 -1.47 4.05
C MET A 264 -1.47 -2.24 4.83
N CYS A 265 -2.64 -1.65 5.08
CA CYS A 265 -3.76 -2.36 5.70
C CYS A 265 -4.16 -3.59 4.87
N ASP A 266 -4.32 -3.45 3.57
CA ASP A 266 -4.68 -4.56 2.67
C ASP A 266 -3.66 -5.71 2.72
N LYS A 267 -2.38 -5.37 2.75
CA LYS A 267 -1.30 -6.37 2.86
C LYS A 267 -1.23 -7.05 4.22
N LEU A 268 -1.61 -6.34 5.28
CA LEU A 268 -1.75 -6.91 6.63
C LEU A 268 -3.05 -7.70 6.82
N GLY A 269 -3.93 -7.75 5.81
CA GLY A 269 -5.23 -8.40 5.90
C GLY A 269 -6.23 -7.62 6.76
N HIS A 270 -6.03 -6.29 6.90
CA HIS A 270 -6.91 -5.41 7.67
C HIS A 270 -7.77 -4.57 6.74
N GLU A 271 -8.97 -4.22 7.18
CA GLU A 271 -9.85 -3.31 6.45
C GLU A 271 -9.71 -1.89 7.00
N ILE A 272 -9.68 -0.88 6.13
CA ILE A 272 -9.69 0.53 6.52
C ILE A 272 -10.84 1.26 5.86
N HIS A 273 -11.63 1.97 6.65
CA HIS A 273 -12.79 2.75 6.21
C HIS A 273 -12.74 4.16 6.78
N VAL A 274 -13.25 5.12 6.01
CA VAL A 274 -13.37 6.52 6.43
C VAL A 274 -14.83 6.93 6.39
N ILE A 275 -15.26 7.56 7.48
CA ILE A 275 -16.57 8.21 7.62
C ILE A 275 -16.28 9.66 7.93
N SER A 276 -16.90 10.59 7.25
CA SER A 276 -16.66 12.02 7.48
C SER A 276 -17.88 12.85 7.13
N GLU A 277 -18.01 13.97 7.81
CA GLU A 277 -19.00 15.00 7.54
C GLU A 277 -18.27 16.33 7.41
N GLU A 278 -18.42 16.99 6.27
CA GLU A 278 -17.76 18.27 5.97
C GLU A 278 -18.14 19.33 7.02
N GLY A 279 -17.15 20.03 7.55
CA GLY A 279 -17.29 21.01 8.62
C GLY A 279 -17.45 20.43 10.03
N SER A 280 -17.48 19.08 10.19
CA SER A 280 -17.83 18.46 11.47
C SER A 280 -16.74 17.53 12.00
N TYR A 281 -16.42 16.43 11.30
CA TYR A 281 -15.46 15.43 11.77
C TYR A 281 -14.92 14.55 10.64
N THR A 282 -13.80 13.89 10.91
CA THR A 282 -13.34 12.70 10.15
C THR A 282 -13.09 11.55 11.11
N GLN A 283 -13.53 10.36 10.74
CA GLN A 283 -13.32 9.13 11.50
C GLN A 283 -12.75 8.06 10.58
N VAL A 284 -11.59 7.53 10.94
CA VAL A 284 -10.93 6.41 10.27
C VAL A 284 -11.06 5.17 11.14
N ASN A 285 -11.62 4.11 10.58
CA ASN A 285 -11.79 2.82 11.26
C ASN A 285 -10.87 1.78 10.62
N ILE A 286 -10.09 1.09 11.44
CA ILE A 286 -9.25 -0.04 11.04
C ILE A 286 -9.80 -1.29 11.71
N THR A 287 -10.24 -2.26 10.88
CA THR A 287 -10.78 -3.53 11.36
C THR A 287 -9.71 -4.62 11.25
N PHE A 288 -9.35 -5.20 12.38
CA PHE A 288 -8.44 -6.34 12.47
C PHE A 288 -9.24 -7.64 12.29
N LEU A 289 -8.82 -8.46 11.32
CA LEU A 289 -9.45 -9.74 10.98
C LEU A 289 -8.79 -10.89 11.71
#